data_ee15b9f4b3462f2efe94165c60a2ac14
#
_entry.id   ee15b9f4b3462f2efe94165c60a2ac14
#
_cell.length_a   1.000
_cell.length_b   1.000
_cell.length_c   1.000
_cell.angle_alpha   90.00
_cell.angle_beta   90.00
_cell.angle_gamma   90.00
#
_symmetry.space_group_name_H-M   'P 1'
#
loop_
_entity.id
_entity.type
_entity.pdbx_description
1 polymer ?
#
loop_
_entity_poly.entity_id
_entity_poly.type
_entity_poly.pdbx_seq_one_letter_code
_entity_poly.pdbx_strand_id
1 'polypeptide(L)'
;MTPTYPLQRLFASLTLIAAFVWPLQRAHAEGQVKIVDQYGIGSLLLKVAKDQKLIEKAGARAGLDIDVQWNTLSGGAAVNEALLSGAGDIATIGIGPLMTIWDRTRGRQDFRAIAAQSAVPVYLVTNDPRIRSIKDIGEKDRIAVVSVAVSQQGRLLQMASAQAYGDANYARLDRFEVNMPHADATTAMLSGNSVINLHFSNAPYQYQELEDPKIHKVTSSTEILGGPSTGSVVVTSEKWRKDNPKTYAAVRAALDDAARLVEKDKAQAAAIYIRQDGSKLSPAFVERILNDKDTSFATTPQNTLQLGAFLHKVGVIRHEPKSWRDYFFADDKNAQGS
;
A
#
# COMPACT_ATOMS: atom_id res chain seq x y z
N MET A 1 58.06 -23.19 -80.51
CA MET A 1 57.67 -21.73 -80.41
C MET A 1 56.30 -21.63 -79.79
N THR A 2 56.23 -21.42 -78.48
CA THR A 2 55.00 -21.24 -77.71
C THR A 2 55.12 -19.96 -76.92
N PRO A 3 54.24 -19.03 -77.07
CA PRO A 3 54.24 -17.80 -76.25
C PRO A 3 53.54 -18.01 -74.91
N THR A 4 54.24 -17.66 -73.87
CA THR A 4 53.74 -17.55 -72.50
C THR A 4 53.00 -16.28 -72.27
N TYR A 5 51.78 -16.38 -71.70
CA TYR A 5 51.01 -15.23 -71.19
C TYR A 5 51.14 -15.11 -69.68
N PRO A 6 51.34 -13.93 -69.07
CA PRO A 6 51.43 -13.80 -67.65
C PRO A 6 50.01 -13.66 -67.04
N LEU A 7 49.73 -14.43 -65.98
CA LEU A 7 48.53 -14.28 -65.13
C LEU A 7 48.61 -12.97 -64.31
N GLN A 8 47.73 -12.06 -64.59
CA GLN A 8 47.43 -10.90 -63.69
C GLN A 8 46.58 -11.39 -62.51
N ARG A 9 47.10 -11.30 -61.29
CA ARG A 9 46.39 -11.57 -60.05
C ARG A 9 45.54 -10.33 -59.72
N LEU A 10 44.23 -10.43 -59.84
CA LEU A 10 43.27 -9.46 -59.26
C LEU A 10 43.17 -9.77 -57.75
N PHE A 11 43.66 -8.86 -56.92
CA PHE A 11 43.35 -8.82 -55.50
C PHE A 11 42.00 -8.06 -55.33
N ALA A 12 40.93 -8.83 -55.06
CA ALA A 12 39.67 -8.29 -54.62
C ALA A 12 39.76 -8.00 -53.13
N SER A 13 39.84 -6.73 -52.72
CA SER A 13 39.79 -6.32 -51.33
C SER A 13 38.34 -6.39 -50.85
N LEU A 14 38.01 -7.41 -50.07
CA LEU A 14 36.72 -7.54 -49.37
C LEU A 14 36.77 -6.69 -48.09
N THR A 15 36.20 -5.49 -48.17
CA THR A 15 36.03 -4.62 -47.00
C THR A 15 34.86 -5.16 -46.16
N LEU A 16 35.16 -5.84 -45.04
CA LEU A 16 34.17 -6.34 -44.08
C LEU A 16 33.63 -5.15 -43.26
N ILE A 17 32.45 -4.65 -43.60
CA ILE A 17 31.72 -3.69 -42.78
C ILE A 17 31.12 -4.50 -41.61
N ALA A 18 31.82 -4.51 -40.47
CA ALA A 18 31.27 -4.97 -39.23
C ALA A 18 30.22 -3.95 -38.75
N ALA A 19 28.95 -4.21 -39.07
CA ALA A 19 27.84 -3.50 -38.47
C ALA A 19 27.81 -3.82 -36.96
N PHE A 20 28.31 -2.90 -36.15
CA PHE A 20 28.13 -2.92 -34.70
C PHE A 20 26.63 -2.78 -34.40
N VAL A 21 25.94 -3.90 -34.29
CA VAL A 21 24.58 -3.94 -33.74
C VAL A 21 24.74 -3.71 -32.24
N TRP A 22 24.74 -2.43 -31.85
CA TRP A 22 24.55 -2.08 -30.45
C TRP A 22 23.18 -2.62 -30.04
N PRO A 23 23.07 -3.43 -28.99
CA PRO A 23 21.77 -3.77 -28.47
C PRO A 23 21.14 -2.43 -28.05
N LEU A 24 20.11 -2.00 -28.76
CA LEU A 24 19.18 -1.00 -28.26
C LEU A 24 18.53 -1.63 -27.01
N GLN A 25 19.19 -1.47 -25.86
CA GLN A 25 18.47 -1.53 -24.61
C GLN A 25 17.32 -0.54 -24.78
N ARG A 26 16.10 -1.10 -24.89
CA ARG A 26 14.90 -0.30 -24.75
C ARG A 26 15.03 0.38 -23.38
N ALA A 27 15.58 1.58 -23.35
CA ALA A 27 15.37 2.48 -22.26
C ALA A 27 13.85 2.54 -22.14
N HIS A 28 13.28 1.98 -21.09
CA HIS A 28 11.91 2.27 -20.72
C HIS A 28 11.83 3.78 -20.69
N ALA A 29 11.12 4.35 -21.67
CA ALA A 29 10.97 5.79 -21.73
C ALA A 29 10.33 6.20 -20.41
N GLU A 30 11.06 7.02 -19.63
CA GLU A 30 10.51 7.60 -18.42
C GLU A 30 9.16 8.24 -18.75
N GLY A 31 8.13 8.07 -17.91
CA GLY A 31 6.80 8.59 -18.17
C GLY A 31 5.70 7.52 -18.21
N GLN A 32 6.03 6.24 -18.22
CA GLN A 32 5.02 5.19 -18.02
C GLN A 32 5.07 4.68 -16.58
N VAL A 33 3.91 4.61 -15.92
CA VAL A 33 3.82 4.11 -14.54
C VAL A 33 2.55 3.30 -14.33
N LYS A 34 2.70 2.11 -13.74
CA LYS A 34 1.60 1.24 -13.33
C LYS A 34 1.37 1.41 -11.84
N ILE A 35 0.20 1.93 -11.47
CA ILE A 35 -0.15 2.17 -10.07
C ILE A 35 -1.23 1.18 -9.64
N VAL A 36 -0.96 0.47 -8.54
CA VAL A 36 -1.90 -0.46 -7.91
C VAL A 36 -2.50 0.22 -6.68
N ASP A 37 -3.81 0.48 -6.75
CA ASP A 37 -4.59 1.05 -5.66
C ASP A 37 -5.34 -0.03 -4.87
N GLN A 38 -5.90 0.33 -3.71
CA GLN A 38 -6.75 -0.53 -2.91
C GLN A 38 -8.11 0.12 -2.64
N TYR A 39 -9.11 -0.73 -2.35
CA TYR A 39 -10.41 -0.26 -1.90
C TYR A 39 -10.33 0.35 -0.50
N GLY A 40 -11.23 1.29 -0.22
CA GLY A 40 -11.34 1.96 1.06
C GLY A 40 -10.70 3.35 1.11
N ILE A 41 -11.04 4.07 2.17
CA ILE A 41 -10.69 5.49 2.30
C ILE A 41 -9.19 5.71 2.61
N GLY A 42 -8.49 4.67 3.06
CA GLY A 42 -7.06 4.70 3.31
C GLY A 42 -6.22 5.04 2.08
N SER A 43 -6.76 4.82 0.86
CA SER A 43 -6.11 5.14 -0.42
C SER A 43 -6.47 6.52 -0.97
N LEU A 44 -7.12 7.38 -0.20
CA LEU A 44 -7.73 8.62 -0.69
C LEU A 44 -6.76 9.53 -1.44
N LEU A 45 -5.49 9.64 -1.01
CA LEU A 45 -4.53 10.53 -1.70
C LEU A 45 -4.26 10.07 -3.14
N LEU A 46 -4.12 8.78 -3.40
CA LEU A 46 -3.98 8.27 -4.77
C LEU A 46 -5.28 8.42 -5.57
N LYS A 47 -6.45 8.22 -4.93
CA LYS A 47 -7.75 8.45 -5.59
C LYS A 47 -7.93 9.91 -6.01
N VAL A 48 -7.51 10.85 -5.17
CA VAL A 48 -7.48 12.29 -5.50
C VAL A 48 -6.47 12.57 -6.62
N ALA A 49 -5.27 12.00 -6.54
CA ALA A 49 -4.26 12.14 -7.57
C ALA A 49 -4.74 11.64 -8.93
N LYS A 50 -5.43 10.50 -8.96
CA LYS A 50 -6.06 9.92 -10.15
C LYS A 50 -7.17 10.81 -10.71
N ASP A 51 -8.15 11.17 -9.87
CA ASP A 51 -9.31 11.96 -10.28
C ASP A 51 -8.93 13.32 -10.87
N GLN A 52 -7.98 13.98 -10.23
CA GLN A 52 -7.52 15.31 -10.59
C GLN A 52 -6.35 15.30 -11.58
N LYS A 53 -5.88 14.11 -12.03
CA LYS A 53 -4.71 13.93 -12.92
C LYS A 53 -3.48 14.67 -12.38
N LEU A 54 -3.21 14.56 -11.08
CA LEU A 54 -2.14 15.35 -10.44
C LEU A 54 -0.75 14.85 -10.84
N ILE A 55 -0.59 13.55 -11.13
CA ILE A 55 0.68 12.97 -11.57
C ILE A 55 1.02 13.48 -12.97
N GLU A 56 0.07 13.42 -13.89
CA GLU A 56 0.21 13.90 -15.26
C GLU A 56 0.49 15.41 -15.28
N LYS A 57 -0.24 16.18 -14.47
CA LYS A 57 -0.02 17.63 -14.32
C LYS A 57 1.37 17.95 -13.75
N ALA A 58 1.83 17.16 -12.78
CA ALA A 58 3.17 17.33 -12.22
C ALA A 58 4.26 16.99 -13.23
N GLY A 59 4.07 15.91 -14.01
CA GLY A 59 4.94 15.54 -15.12
C GLY A 59 5.03 16.65 -16.17
N ALA A 60 3.89 17.15 -16.63
CA ALA A 60 3.84 18.23 -17.62
C ALA A 60 4.59 19.50 -17.16
N ARG A 61 4.49 19.86 -15.85
CA ARG A 61 5.28 20.97 -15.28
C ARG A 61 6.80 20.70 -15.32
N ALA A 62 7.21 19.42 -15.31
CA ALA A 62 8.60 19.00 -15.42
C ALA A 62 9.05 18.68 -16.87
N GLY A 63 8.20 18.97 -17.87
CA GLY A 63 8.48 18.68 -19.27
C GLY A 63 8.45 17.19 -19.62
N LEU A 64 7.70 16.38 -18.84
CA LEU A 64 7.52 14.95 -19.03
C LEU A 64 6.04 14.63 -19.23
N ASP A 65 5.70 13.94 -20.33
CA ASP A 65 4.38 13.36 -20.52
C ASP A 65 4.31 12.02 -19.76
N ILE A 66 3.37 11.90 -18.81
CA ILE A 66 3.23 10.72 -17.98
C ILE A 66 1.91 10.02 -18.30
N ASP A 67 2.01 8.74 -18.71
CA ASP A 67 0.89 7.81 -18.87
C ASP A 67 0.75 6.94 -17.63
N VAL A 68 -0.38 7.06 -16.93
CA VAL A 68 -0.64 6.33 -15.68
C VAL A 68 -1.64 5.23 -15.91
N GLN A 69 -1.20 3.99 -15.74
CA GLN A 69 -2.06 2.81 -15.78
C GLN A 69 -2.50 2.45 -14.36
N TRP A 70 -3.82 2.42 -14.15
CA TRP A 70 -4.39 2.14 -12.83
C TRP A 70 -4.98 0.74 -12.75
N ASN A 71 -4.68 0.05 -11.66
CA ASN A 71 -5.31 -1.22 -11.29
C ASN A 71 -5.72 -1.16 -9.81
N THR A 72 -6.78 -1.90 -9.43
CA THR A 72 -7.24 -1.96 -8.03
C THR A 72 -7.26 -3.40 -7.57
N LEU A 73 -6.60 -3.69 -6.46
CA LEU A 73 -6.51 -5.02 -5.86
C LEU A 73 -6.99 -4.99 -4.39
N SER A 74 -7.47 -6.14 -3.91
CA SER A 74 -7.83 -6.32 -2.51
C SER A 74 -6.71 -7.04 -1.76
N GLY A 75 -6.32 -6.46 -0.60
CA GLY A 75 -5.41 -7.07 0.36
C GLY A 75 -3.92 -6.94 0.02
N GLY A 76 -3.12 -6.79 1.09
CA GLY A 76 -1.69 -6.52 0.99
C GLY A 76 -0.87 -7.66 0.36
N ALA A 77 -1.33 -8.91 0.44
CA ALA A 77 -0.64 -10.04 -0.17
C ALA A 77 -0.65 -9.96 -1.70
N ALA A 78 -1.84 -9.73 -2.31
CA ALA A 78 -1.98 -9.59 -3.76
C ALA A 78 -1.19 -8.38 -4.29
N VAL A 79 -1.20 -7.27 -3.56
CA VAL A 79 -0.45 -6.07 -3.94
C VAL A 79 1.07 -6.29 -3.84
N ASN A 80 1.55 -6.96 -2.79
CA ASN A 80 2.96 -7.32 -2.69
C ASN A 80 3.42 -8.23 -3.83
N GLU A 81 2.58 -9.17 -4.25
CA GLU A 81 2.86 -10.03 -5.40
C GLU A 81 2.92 -9.22 -6.71
N ALA A 82 1.98 -8.30 -6.93
CA ALA A 82 1.99 -7.40 -8.09
C ALA A 82 3.27 -6.54 -8.15
N LEU A 83 3.73 -6.02 -7.01
CA LEU A 83 5.00 -5.28 -6.93
C LEU A 83 6.22 -6.17 -7.22
N LEU A 84 6.28 -7.35 -6.61
CA LEU A 84 7.42 -8.27 -6.77
C LEU A 84 7.54 -8.84 -8.19
N SER A 85 6.42 -9.06 -8.87
CA SER A 85 6.37 -9.54 -10.26
C SER A 85 6.56 -8.44 -11.31
N GLY A 86 6.53 -7.15 -10.92
CA GLY A 86 6.56 -6.02 -11.86
C GLY A 86 5.23 -5.76 -12.58
N ALA A 87 4.12 -6.35 -12.11
CA ALA A 87 2.77 -6.03 -12.57
C ALA A 87 2.32 -4.64 -12.08
N GLY A 88 2.95 -4.11 -11.03
CA GLY A 88 2.81 -2.76 -10.53
C GLY A 88 4.17 -2.13 -10.22
N ASP A 89 4.35 -0.86 -10.55
CA ASP A 89 5.55 -0.07 -10.26
C ASP A 89 5.43 0.65 -8.92
N ILE A 90 4.24 1.15 -8.64
CA ILE A 90 3.88 1.87 -7.43
C ILE A 90 2.59 1.25 -6.88
N ALA A 91 2.47 1.17 -5.56
CA ALA A 91 1.25 0.67 -4.96
C ALA A 91 0.90 1.32 -3.63
N THR A 92 -0.41 1.33 -3.32
CA THR A 92 -0.89 1.52 -1.95
C THR A 92 -0.82 0.20 -1.20
N ILE A 93 -0.19 0.21 -0.03
CA ILE A 93 -0.24 -0.92 0.91
C ILE A 93 -0.38 -0.44 2.36
N GLY A 94 -0.79 -1.34 3.24
CA GLY A 94 -0.75 -1.09 4.67
C GLY A 94 0.68 -1.13 5.22
N ILE A 95 0.91 -0.53 6.40
CA ILE A 95 2.23 -0.49 7.04
C ILE A 95 2.75 -1.90 7.38
N GLY A 96 1.89 -2.87 7.74
CA GLY A 96 2.29 -4.26 7.99
C GLY A 96 2.87 -4.95 6.75
N PRO A 97 2.16 -4.97 5.61
CA PRO A 97 2.71 -5.43 4.32
C PRO A 97 3.98 -4.70 3.89
N LEU A 98 4.10 -3.39 4.15
CA LEU A 98 5.34 -2.64 3.89
C LEU A 98 6.53 -3.25 4.65
N MET A 99 6.39 -3.51 5.95
CA MET A 99 7.48 -4.10 6.75
C MET A 99 7.93 -5.44 6.17
N THR A 100 6.98 -6.25 5.70
CA THR A 100 7.28 -7.56 5.12
C THR A 100 8.01 -7.44 3.78
N ILE A 101 7.55 -6.58 2.86
CA ILE A 101 8.19 -6.44 1.54
C ILE A 101 9.55 -5.75 1.66
N TRP A 102 9.68 -4.75 2.53
CA TRP A 102 10.95 -4.10 2.84
C TRP A 102 11.99 -5.11 3.33
N ASP A 103 11.65 -5.91 4.34
CA ASP A 103 12.57 -6.91 4.90
C ASP A 103 13.01 -7.95 3.86
N ARG A 104 12.07 -8.44 3.06
CA ARG A 104 12.32 -9.49 2.05
C ARG A 104 13.14 -9.04 0.86
N THR A 105 13.13 -7.75 0.56
CA THR A 105 13.73 -7.20 -0.67
C THR A 105 15.00 -6.39 -0.45
N ARG A 106 15.46 -6.27 0.79
CA ARG A 106 16.73 -5.58 1.13
C ARG A 106 17.90 -6.11 0.31
N GLY A 107 18.68 -5.16 -0.23
CA GLY A 107 19.85 -5.49 -1.04
C GLY A 107 19.54 -6.07 -2.43
N ARG A 108 18.27 -6.06 -2.84
CA ARG A 108 17.80 -6.49 -4.17
C ARG A 108 16.94 -5.41 -4.81
N GLN A 109 15.62 -5.58 -4.78
CA GLN A 109 14.65 -4.58 -5.29
C GLN A 109 14.49 -3.40 -4.33
N ASP A 110 14.70 -3.63 -3.04
CA ASP A 110 14.73 -2.64 -1.95
C ASP A 110 13.48 -1.75 -1.95
N PHE A 111 12.30 -2.40 -1.78
CA PHE A 111 11.03 -1.68 -1.71
C PHE A 111 10.95 -0.84 -0.44
N ARG A 112 10.55 0.42 -0.63
CA ARG A 112 10.32 1.39 0.45
C ARG A 112 9.12 2.27 0.14
N ALA A 113 8.60 2.92 1.17
CA ALA A 113 7.53 3.89 0.99
C ALA A 113 8.07 5.20 0.38
N ILE A 114 7.34 5.71 -0.61
CA ILE A 114 7.49 7.05 -1.17
C ILE A 114 6.99 8.08 -0.16
N ALA A 115 5.81 7.78 0.44
CA ALA A 115 5.13 8.66 1.38
C ALA A 115 4.15 7.86 2.25
N ALA A 116 3.81 8.41 3.41
CA ALA A 116 2.58 8.07 4.10
C ALA A 116 1.38 8.51 3.25
N GLN A 117 0.21 7.94 3.49
CA GLN A 117 -1.01 8.30 2.76
C GLN A 117 -2.16 8.63 3.72
N SER A 118 -2.31 7.84 4.76
CA SER A 118 -3.35 8.08 5.75
C SER A 118 -3.00 7.49 7.11
N ALA A 119 -3.47 8.15 8.15
CA ALA A 119 -3.62 7.64 9.50
C ALA A 119 -5.11 7.60 9.80
N VAL A 120 -5.77 6.53 9.36
CA VAL A 120 -7.19 6.23 9.60
C VAL A 120 -7.22 5.00 10.50
N PRO A 121 -7.83 5.08 11.69
CA PRO A 121 -7.87 3.94 12.60
C PRO A 121 -8.65 2.78 11.97
N VAL A 122 -8.21 1.56 12.24
CA VAL A 122 -8.92 0.34 11.90
C VAL A 122 -9.48 -0.28 13.17
N TYR A 123 -10.72 -0.83 13.11
CA TYR A 123 -11.43 -1.35 14.27
C TYR A 123 -11.66 -2.86 14.16
N LEU A 124 -11.38 -3.56 15.23
CA LEU A 124 -11.94 -4.89 15.42
C LEU A 124 -13.37 -4.72 15.96
N VAL A 125 -14.35 -5.11 15.16
CA VAL A 125 -15.77 -5.06 15.53
C VAL A 125 -16.35 -6.47 15.63
N THR A 126 -17.43 -6.61 16.39
CA THR A 126 -18.14 -7.88 16.58
C THR A 126 -19.65 -7.65 16.70
N ASN A 127 -20.43 -8.63 16.24
CA ASN A 127 -21.88 -8.71 16.49
C ASN A 127 -22.20 -9.67 17.66
N ASP A 128 -21.19 -10.22 18.34
CA ASP A 128 -21.39 -11.07 19.50
C ASP A 128 -21.25 -10.27 20.81
N PRO A 129 -22.32 -10.12 21.61
CA PRO A 129 -22.29 -9.34 22.83
C PRO A 129 -21.36 -9.89 23.92
N ARG A 130 -20.93 -11.16 23.82
CA ARG A 130 -20.00 -11.80 24.76
C ARG A 130 -18.56 -11.30 24.57
N ILE A 131 -18.20 -10.85 23.38
CA ILE A 131 -16.83 -10.46 23.04
C ILE A 131 -16.63 -8.99 23.35
N ARG A 132 -15.96 -8.67 24.43
CA ARG A 132 -15.64 -7.30 24.90
C ARG A 132 -14.17 -6.97 24.81
N SER A 133 -13.33 -7.99 24.66
CA SER A 133 -11.88 -7.87 24.58
C SER A 133 -11.27 -8.96 23.72
N ILE A 134 -10.00 -8.82 23.38
CA ILE A 134 -9.21 -9.84 22.67
C ILE A 134 -9.23 -11.19 23.39
N LYS A 135 -9.34 -11.18 24.74
CA LYS A 135 -9.30 -12.40 25.56
C LYS A 135 -10.58 -13.21 25.50
N ASP A 136 -11.68 -12.63 25.05
CA ASP A 136 -12.98 -13.30 24.92
C ASP A 136 -13.10 -14.11 23.62
N ILE A 137 -12.16 -13.93 22.68
CA ILE A 137 -12.14 -14.62 21.39
C ILE A 137 -11.68 -16.07 21.59
N GLY A 138 -12.49 -17.03 21.10
CA GLY A 138 -12.27 -18.46 21.29
C GLY A 138 -12.56 -19.31 20.05
N GLU A 139 -12.67 -20.64 20.23
CA GLU A 139 -12.70 -21.65 19.17
C GLU A 139 -13.87 -21.49 18.17
N LYS A 140 -14.99 -20.90 18.61
CA LYS A 140 -16.18 -20.73 17.78
C LYS A 140 -16.15 -19.44 16.95
N ASP A 141 -15.21 -18.55 17.25
CA ASP A 141 -15.18 -17.22 16.64
C ASP A 141 -14.36 -17.23 15.35
N ARG A 142 -14.75 -16.35 14.42
CA ARG A 142 -14.07 -16.18 13.14
C ARG A 142 -13.92 -14.69 12.86
N ILE A 143 -12.68 -14.30 12.55
CA ILE A 143 -12.27 -12.90 12.34
C ILE A 143 -12.01 -12.69 10.87
N ALA A 144 -12.84 -11.92 10.19
CA ALA A 144 -12.57 -11.54 8.81
C ALA A 144 -11.38 -10.57 8.75
N VAL A 145 -10.43 -10.87 7.88
CA VAL A 145 -9.30 -10.01 7.48
C VAL A 145 -9.08 -10.14 5.97
N VAL A 146 -8.53 -9.12 5.31
CA VAL A 146 -8.32 -9.16 3.85
C VAL A 146 -7.15 -10.04 3.41
N SER A 147 -6.24 -10.38 4.31
CA SER A 147 -5.15 -11.34 4.07
C SER A 147 -4.67 -11.85 5.43
N VAL A 148 -4.89 -13.14 5.67
CA VAL A 148 -4.54 -13.82 6.93
C VAL A 148 -3.06 -13.58 7.26
N ALA A 149 -2.78 -13.17 8.49
CA ALA A 149 -1.45 -12.93 9.05
C ALA A 149 -0.50 -12.01 8.23
N VAL A 150 -0.98 -11.39 7.15
CA VAL A 150 -0.15 -10.53 6.27
C VAL A 150 -0.68 -9.11 6.20
N SER A 151 -2.03 -8.92 6.19
CA SER A 151 -2.65 -7.60 6.16
C SER A 151 -2.22 -6.75 7.35
N GLN A 152 -2.42 -5.43 7.25
CA GLN A 152 -2.24 -4.54 8.41
C GLN A 152 -3.06 -5.03 9.61
N GLN A 153 -4.30 -5.44 9.38
CA GLN A 153 -5.21 -5.95 10.41
C GLN A 153 -4.68 -7.23 11.05
N GLY A 154 -4.21 -8.21 10.25
CA GLY A 154 -3.60 -9.43 10.78
C GLY A 154 -2.36 -9.12 11.63
N ARG A 155 -1.50 -8.20 11.20
CA ARG A 155 -0.32 -7.79 11.99
C ARG A 155 -0.70 -7.07 13.29
N LEU A 156 -1.71 -6.23 13.26
CA LEU A 156 -2.25 -5.60 14.47
C LEU A 156 -2.91 -6.61 15.41
N LEU A 157 -3.62 -7.61 14.86
CA LEU A 157 -4.19 -8.69 15.67
C LEU A 157 -3.10 -9.51 16.36
N GLN A 158 -2.00 -9.80 15.67
CA GLN A 158 -0.82 -10.43 16.26
C GLN A 158 -0.23 -9.59 17.40
N MET A 159 -0.13 -8.28 17.21
CA MET A 159 0.35 -7.37 18.26
C MET A 159 -0.60 -7.34 19.47
N ALA A 160 -1.91 -7.25 19.22
CA ALA A 160 -2.93 -7.32 20.27
C ALA A 160 -2.90 -8.66 21.01
N SER A 161 -2.68 -9.78 20.28
CA SER A 161 -2.52 -11.11 20.88
C SER A 161 -1.28 -11.17 21.79
N ALA A 162 -0.15 -10.62 21.34
CA ALA A 162 1.06 -10.55 22.16
C ALA A 162 0.85 -9.70 23.44
N GLN A 163 0.15 -8.59 23.34
CA GLN A 163 -0.20 -7.74 24.49
C GLN A 163 -1.13 -8.46 25.47
N ALA A 164 -2.06 -9.29 24.98
CA ALA A 164 -3.02 -9.99 25.81
C ALA A 164 -2.47 -11.27 26.46
N TYR A 165 -1.57 -11.99 25.76
CA TYR A 165 -1.14 -13.35 26.11
C TYR A 165 0.39 -13.52 26.19
N GLY A 166 1.17 -12.45 25.98
CA GLY A 166 2.63 -12.49 25.91
C GLY A 166 3.16 -12.77 24.50
N ASP A 167 4.39 -12.33 24.24
CA ASP A 167 5.01 -12.35 22.90
C ASP A 167 5.10 -13.74 22.28
N ALA A 168 5.33 -14.79 23.09
CA ALA A 168 5.37 -16.17 22.61
C ALA A 168 4.02 -16.65 22.01
N ASN A 169 2.93 -15.96 22.33
CA ASN A 169 1.57 -16.25 21.88
C ASN A 169 1.03 -15.25 20.85
N TYR A 170 1.92 -14.49 20.19
CA TYR A 170 1.52 -13.45 19.24
C TYR A 170 0.61 -13.98 18.11
N ALA A 171 0.86 -15.18 17.63
CA ALA A 171 0.10 -15.83 16.55
C ALA A 171 -1.13 -16.63 17.04
N ARG A 172 -1.50 -16.54 18.35
CA ARG A 172 -2.58 -17.34 18.94
C ARG A 172 -3.92 -17.18 18.24
N LEU A 173 -4.22 -15.98 17.73
CA LEU A 173 -5.49 -15.66 17.08
C LEU A 173 -5.47 -15.87 15.55
N ASP A 174 -4.31 -16.11 14.93
CA ASP A 174 -4.20 -16.31 13.47
C ASP A 174 -5.09 -17.47 12.98
N ARG A 175 -5.25 -18.52 13.77
CA ARG A 175 -6.09 -19.67 13.45
C ARG A 175 -7.59 -19.36 13.35
N PHE A 176 -8.03 -18.22 13.85
CA PHE A 176 -9.41 -17.76 13.77
C PHE A 176 -9.63 -16.78 12.62
N GLU A 177 -8.56 -16.33 11.97
CA GLU A 177 -8.66 -15.44 10.81
C GLU A 177 -9.27 -16.16 9.60
N VAL A 178 -10.12 -15.43 8.88
CA VAL A 178 -10.73 -15.85 7.62
C VAL A 178 -10.42 -14.78 6.57
N ASN A 179 -9.86 -15.23 5.44
CA ASN A 179 -9.60 -14.33 4.31
C ASN A 179 -10.91 -13.91 3.66
N MET A 180 -11.27 -12.63 3.79
CA MET A 180 -12.50 -12.08 3.24
C MET A 180 -12.33 -10.59 2.89
N PRO A 181 -12.68 -10.14 1.67
CA PRO A 181 -12.70 -8.72 1.32
C PRO A 181 -13.62 -7.92 2.26
N HIS A 182 -13.25 -6.68 2.59
CA HIS A 182 -14.00 -5.88 3.54
C HIS A 182 -15.49 -5.70 3.18
N ALA A 183 -15.81 -5.49 1.90
CA ALA A 183 -17.20 -5.33 1.46
C ALA A 183 -18.04 -6.58 1.74
N ASP A 184 -17.47 -7.78 1.49
CA ASP A 184 -18.12 -9.05 1.74
C ASP A 184 -18.26 -9.30 3.25
N ALA A 185 -17.20 -9.01 4.02
CA ALA A 185 -17.21 -9.12 5.47
C ALA A 185 -18.27 -8.21 6.11
N THR A 186 -18.38 -6.95 5.66
CA THR A 186 -19.41 -6.03 6.13
C THR A 186 -20.81 -6.54 5.84
N THR A 187 -21.04 -7.05 4.62
CA THR A 187 -22.32 -7.67 4.26
C THR A 187 -22.63 -8.86 5.17
N ALA A 188 -21.65 -9.70 5.42
CA ALA A 188 -21.77 -10.87 6.30
C ALA A 188 -22.07 -10.45 7.75
N MET A 189 -21.37 -9.46 8.29
CA MET A 189 -21.60 -8.94 9.65
C MET A 189 -22.99 -8.35 9.82
N LEU A 190 -23.47 -7.56 8.85
CA LEU A 190 -24.80 -6.92 8.89
C LEU A 190 -25.94 -7.91 8.68
N SER A 191 -25.74 -9.01 7.95
CA SER A 191 -26.76 -10.04 7.75
C SER A 191 -27.08 -10.83 9.01
N GLY A 192 -26.17 -10.87 9.99
CA GLY A 192 -26.34 -11.56 11.27
C GLY A 192 -26.37 -13.10 11.19
N ASN A 193 -26.26 -13.68 10.00
CA ASN A 193 -26.23 -15.13 9.78
C ASN A 193 -25.02 -15.48 8.90
N SER A 194 -23.83 -15.44 9.49
CA SER A 194 -22.56 -15.54 8.80
C SER A 194 -21.60 -16.51 9.47
N VAL A 195 -20.64 -17.01 8.71
CA VAL A 195 -19.51 -17.80 9.23
C VAL A 195 -18.53 -16.97 10.07
N ILE A 196 -18.61 -15.63 9.97
CA ILE A 196 -17.81 -14.71 10.78
C ILE A 196 -18.69 -13.99 11.79
N ASN A 197 -18.13 -13.68 12.94
CA ASN A 197 -18.75 -12.86 13.99
C ASN A 197 -17.83 -11.71 14.44
N LEU A 198 -16.63 -11.62 13.85
CA LEU A 198 -15.72 -10.50 14.01
C LEU A 198 -15.20 -10.05 12.65
N HIS A 199 -14.96 -8.76 12.52
CA HIS A 199 -14.28 -8.18 11.37
C HIS A 199 -13.23 -7.18 11.84
N PHE A 200 -11.97 -7.39 11.45
CA PHE A 200 -10.97 -6.35 11.65
C PHE A 200 -11.04 -5.42 10.43
N SER A 201 -11.89 -4.45 10.55
CA SER A 201 -12.42 -3.62 9.48
C SER A 201 -11.62 -2.32 9.32
N ASN A 202 -11.71 -1.71 8.15
CA ASN A 202 -11.20 -0.37 7.87
C ASN A 202 -12.34 0.57 7.45
N ALA A 203 -12.05 1.88 7.41
CA ALA A 203 -12.99 2.85 6.89
C ALA A 203 -13.16 2.72 5.35
N PRO A 204 -14.40 2.82 4.83
CA PRO A 204 -15.61 3.24 5.52
C PRO A 204 -16.39 2.09 6.20
N TYR A 205 -15.99 0.85 6.00
CA TYR A 205 -16.75 -0.36 6.36
C TYR A 205 -17.05 -0.45 7.86
N GLN A 206 -16.06 -0.19 8.71
CA GLN A 206 -16.24 -0.18 10.16
C GLN A 206 -17.29 0.84 10.63
N TYR A 207 -17.40 1.98 9.95
CA TYR A 207 -18.39 2.99 10.27
C TYR A 207 -19.79 2.56 9.84
N GLN A 208 -19.93 1.83 8.71
CA GLN A 208 -21.18 1.24 8.27
C GLN A 208 -21.64 0.14 9.26
N GLU A 209 -20.74 -0.71 9.69
CA GLU A 209 -21.01 -1.78 10.65
C GLU A 209 -21.47 -1.23 11.99
N LEU A 210 -20.84 -0.16 12.49
CA LEU A 210 -21.18 0.47 13.75
C LEU A 210 -22.49 1.29 13.72
N GLU A 211 -23.16 1.44 12.56
CA GLU A 211 -24.52 1.96 12.48
C GLU A 211 -25.58 0.91 12.92
N ASP A 212 -25.24 -0.39 12.88
CA ASP A 212 -26.07 -1.44 13.48
C ASP A 212 -25.82 -1.51 14.99
N PRO A 213 -26.85 -1.29 15.85
CA PRO A 213 -26.69 -1.32 17.30
C PRO A 213 -26.29 -2.68 17.88
N LYS A 214 -26.36 -3.75 17.09
CA LYS A 214 -25.88 -5.08 17.48
C LYS A 214 -24.37 -5.23 17.33
N ILE A 215 -23.73 -4.36 16.56
CA ILE A 215 -22.28 -4.39 16.32
C ILE A 215 -21.58 -3.37 17.21
N HIS A 216 -20.52 -3.79 17.85
CA HIS A 216 -19.71 -2.91 18.69
C HIS A 216 -18.22 -3.11 18.46
N LYS A 217 -17.44 -2.09 18.79
CA LYS A 217 -15.98 -2.09 18.73
C LYS A 217 -15.41 -2.87 19.91
N VAL A 218 -14.48 -3.80 19.62
CA VAL A 218 -13.70 -4.55 20.61
C VAL A 218 -12.37 -3.84 20.92
N THR A 219 -11.65 -3.41 19.88
CA THR A 219 -10.41 -2.62 19.98
C THR A 219 -10.14 -1.88 18.67
N SER A 220 -9.10 -1.06 18.65
CA SER A 220 -8.67 -0.28 17.49
C SER A 220 -7.16 -0.28 17.33
N SER A 221 -6.68 0.07 16.12
CA SER A 221 -5.25 0.30 15.89
C SER A 221 -4.67 1.36 16.81
N THR A 222 -5.44 2.40 17.12
CA THR A 222 -5.03 3.49 18.03
C THR A 222 -4.80 2.97 19.45
N GLU A 223 -5.68 2.07 19.93
CA GLU A 223 -5.52 1.43 21.25
C GLU A 223 -4.33 0.46 21.26
N ILE A 224 -4.15 -0.35 20.21
CA ILE A 224 -3.07 -1.33 20.09
C ILE A 224 -1.69 -0.63 20.00
N LEU A 225 -1.62 0.48 19.26
CA LEU A 225 -0.37 1.22 19.01
C LEU A 225 -0.13 2.39 19.98
N GLY A 226 -1.06 2.62 20.94
CA GLY A 226 -0.94 3.69 21.93
C GLY A 226 -1.09 5.10 21.34
N GLY A 227 -1.70 5.25 20.16
CA GLY A 227 -1.94 6.53 19.51
C GLY A 227 -2.19 6.41 18.00
N PRO A 228 -2.55 7.54 17.35
CA PRO A 228 -2.68 7.59 15.90
C PRO A 228 -1.38 7.17 15.20
N SER A 229 -1.51 6.41 14.13
CA SER A 229 -0.37 5.90 13.37
C SER A 229 -0.69 5.82 11.87
N THR A 230 0.33 5.98 11.04
CA THR A 230 0.20 5.76 9.60
C THR A 230 -0.22 4.32 9.34
N GLY A 231 -1.38 4.17 8.72
CA GLY A 231 -1.95 2.87 8.37
C GLY A 231 -1.67 2.49 6.92
N SER A 232 -1.72 3.47 6.01
CA SER A 232 -1.51 3.30 4.57
C SER A 232 -0.33 4.11 4.06
N VAL A 233 0.39 3.53 3.11
CA VAL A 233 1.58 4.12 2.48
C VAL A 233 1.57 3.89 0.97
N VAL A 234 2.27 4.72 0.23
CA VAL A 234 2.56 4.53 -1.19
C VAL A 234 3.99 4.04 -1.33
N VAL A 235 4.21 2.94 -2.03
CA VAL A 235 5.51 2.25 -2.11
C VAL A 235 5.99 2.06 -3.54
N THR A 236 7.31 1.98 -3.71
CA THR A 236 7.98 1.56 -4.95
C THR A 236 9.32 0.90 -4.64
N SER A 237 9.99 0.33 -5.64
CA SER A 237 11.35 -0.19 -5.49
C SER A 237 12.40 0.91 -5.69
N GLU A 238 13.55 0.76 -5.03
CA GLU A 238 14.70 1.64 -5.24
C GLU A 238 15.16 1.62 -6.70
N LYS A 239 15.08 0.45 -7.36
CA LYS A 239 15.41 0.33 -8.77
C LYS A 239 14.51 1.21 -9.62
N TRP A 240 13.18 1.10 -9.45
CA TRP A 240 12.23 1.88 -10.25
C TRP A 240 12.41 3.39 -10.00
N ARG A 241 12.61 3.78 -8.73
CA ARG A 241 12.87 5.18 -8.35
C ARG A 241 14.09 5.77 -9.06
N LYS A 242 15.18 5.00 -9.16
CA LYS A 242 16.42 5.42 -9.85
C LYS A 242 16.27 5.47 -11.36
N ASP A 243 15.53 4.53 -11.92
CA ASP A 243 15.32 4.44 -13.37
C ASP A 243 14.31 5.51 -13.85
N ASN A 244 13.45 6.04 -12.96
CA ASN A 244 12.37 6.97 -13.29
C ASN A 244 12.35 8.20 -12.35
N PRO A 245 13.43 8.97 -12.22
CA PRO A 245 13.56 10.01 -11.19
C PRO A 245 12.55 11.15 -11.36
N LYS A 246 12.21 11.53 -12.58
CA LYS A 246 11.23 12.60 -12.84
C LYS A 246 9.81 12.13 -12.59
N THR A 247 9.47 10.90 -13.01
CA THR A 247 8.17 10.29 -12.73
C THR A 247 7.98 10.10 -11.23
N TYR A 248 9.03 9.64 -10.50
CA TYR A 248 9.01 9.55 -9.05
C TYR A 248 8.75 10.91 -8.39
N ALA A 249 9.45 11.96 -8.83
CA ALA A 249 9.25 13.32 -8.33
C ALA A 249 7.83 13.84 -8.61
N ALA A 250 7.28 13.53 -9.79
CA ALA A 250 5.90 13.89 -10.14
C ALA A 250 4.87 13.19 -9.25
N VAL A 251 5.03 11.88 -9.00
CA VAL A 251 4.17 11.12 -8.08
C VAL A 251 4.26 11.69 -6.67
N ARG A 252 5.47 11.99 -6.18
CA ARG A 252 5.66 12.56 -4.84
C ARG A 252 4.97 13.93 -4.71
N ALA A 253 5.13 14.79 -5.72
CA ALA A 253 4.46 16.10 -5.75
C ALA A 253 2.93 15.96 -5.82
N ALA A 254 2.43 15.01 -6.61
CA ALA A 254 0.99 14.74 -6.72
C ALA A 254 0.37 14.28 -5.40
N LEU A 255 1.08 13.48 -4.60
CA LEU A 255 0.63 13.07 -3.26
C LEU A 255 0.55 14.27 -2.30
N ASP A 256 1.52 15.19 -2.34
CA ASP A 256 1.49 16.41 -1.55
C ASP A 256 0.34 17.34 -1.98
N ASP A 257 0.08 17.46 -3.30
CA ASP A 257 -1.05 18.23 -3.84
C ASP A 257 -2.39 17.61 -3.40
N ALA A 258 -2.49 16.28 -3.44
CA ALA A 258 -3.67 15.54 -2.99
C ALA A 258 -3.92 15.74 -1.48
N ALA A 259 -2.87 15.67 -0.65
CA ALA A 259 -3.01 15.91 0.79
C ALA A 259 -3.51 17.33 1.08
N ARG A 260 -2.98 18.34 0.38
CA ARG A 260 -3.46 19.72 0.50
C ARG A 260 -4.93 19.88 0.08
N LEU A 261 -5.35 19.19 -0.99
CA LEU A 261 -6.76 19.21 -1.40
C LEU A 261 -7.66 18.60 -0.32
N VAL A 262 -7.30 17.41 0.18
CA VAL A 262 -8.08 16.73 1.23
C VAL A 262 -8.19 17.57 2.49
N GLU A 263 -7.12 18.23 2.90
CA GLU A 263 -7.13 19.12 4.08
C GLU A 263 -8.01 20.34 3.87
N LYS A 264 -7.93 20.95 2.68
CA LYS A 264 -8.64 22.19 2.35
C LYS A 264 -10.14 21.99 2.12
N ASP A 265 -10.52 20.87 1.48
CA ASP A 265 -11.88 20.65 1.00
C ASP A 265 -12.31 19.17 1.20
N LYS A 266 -12.81 18.88 2.40
CA LYS A 266 -13.29 17.55 2.77
C LYS A 266 -14.51 17.11 1.94
N ALA A 267 -15.37 18.05 1.55
CA ALA A 267 -16.54 17.77 0.73
C ALA A 267 -16.13 17.34 -0.68
N GLN A 268 -15.18 18.05 -1.30
CA GLN A 268 -14.63 17.64 -2.59
C GLN A 268 -13.91 16.28 -2.48
N ALA A 269 -13.12 16.06 -1.43
CA ALA A 269 -12.42 14.80 -1.19
C ALA A 269 -13.40 13.62 -1.03
N ALA A 270 -14.53 13.82 -0.32
CA ALA A 270 -15.60 12.84 -0.17
C ALA A 270 -16.24 12.50 -1.53
N ALA A 271 -16.57 13.50 -2.34
CA ALA A 271 -17.13 13.31 -3.66
C ALA A 271 -16.16 12.54 -4.61
N ILE A 272 -14.87 12.85 -4.53
CA ILE A 272 -13.82 12.13 -5.29
C ILE A 272 -13.76 10.67 -4.82
N TYR A 273 -13.71 10.42 -3.51
CA TYR A 273 -13.71 9.07 -2.98
C TYR A 273 -14.89 8.24 -3.50
N ILE A 274 -16.09 8.76 -3.38
CA ILE A 274 -17.33 8.08 -3.82
C ILE A 274 -17.24 7.71 -5.30
N ARG A 275 -16.80 8.64 -6.14
CA ARG A 275 -16.67 8.44 -7.58
C ARG A 275 -15.60 7.41 -7.95
N GLN A 276 -14.41 7.50 -7.33
CA GLN A 276 -13.27 6.64 -7.65
C GLN A 276 -13.40 5.23 -7.08
N ASP A 277 -14.09 5.06 -5.95
CA ASP A 277 -14.32 3.75 -5.31
C ASP A 277 -15.62 3.08 -5.78
N GLY A 278 -16.45 3.80 -6.59
CA GLY A 278 -17.77 3.32 -6.99
C GLY A 278 -18.73 3.16 -5.79
N SER A 279 -18.49 3.91 -4.74
CA SER A 279 -19.20 3.79 -3.46
C SER A 279 -20.64 4.31 -3.57
N LYS A 280 -21.57 3.64 -2.88
CA LYS A 280 -22.98 4.08 -2.75
C LYS A 280 -23.22 4.90 -1.47
N LEU A 281 -22.19 5.22 -0.72
CA LEU A 281 -22.28 6.02 0.49
C LEU A 281 -22.69 7.46 0.19
N SER A 282 -23.42 8.09 1.11
CA SER A 282 -23.73 9.50 0.99
C SER A 282 -22.47 10.36 1.21
N PRO A 283 -22.37 11.54 0.55
CA PRO A 283 -21.27 12.48 0.81
C PRO A 283 -21.12 12.82 2.29
N ALA A 284 -22.22 13.08 2.99
CA ALA A 284 -22.21 13.41 4.42
C ALA A 284 -21.63 12.27 5.28
N PHE A 285 -21.89 11.01 4.92
CA PHE A 285 -21.28 9.86 5.62
C PHE A 285 -19.76 9.83 5.44
N VAL A 286 -19.27 10.04 4.23
CA VAL A 286 -17.83 10.05 3.96
C VAL A 286 -17.17 11.26 4.62
N GLU A 287 -17.78 12.45 4.53
CA GLU A 287 -17.28 13.65 5.20
C GLU A 287 -17.17 13.49 6.73
N ARG A 288 -18.12 12.79 7.36
CA ARG A 288 -18.04 12.45 8.79
C ARG A 288 -16.77 11.67 9.11
N ILE A 289 -16.39 10.69 8.24
CA ILE A 289 -15.15 9.92 8.41
C ILE A 289 -13.92 10.79 8.21
N LEU A 290 -13.92 11.66 7.18
CA LEU A 290 -12.81 12.58 6.89
C LEU A 290 -12.60 13.63 7.99
N ASN A 291 -13.63 13.93 8.77
CA ASN A 291 -13.60 14.88 9.90
C ASN A 291 -13.41 14.20 11.26
N ASP A 292 -13.28 12.86 11.30
CA ASP A 292 -12.98 12.15 12.54
C ASP A 292 -11.62 12.63 13.08
N LYS A 293 -11.55 12.93 14.38
CA LYS A 293 -10.36 13.49 15.05
C LYS A 293 -9.12 12.59 14.97
N ASP A 294 -9.34 11.29 14.85
CA ASP A 294 -8.27 10.28 14.76
C ASP A 294 -7.90 9.96 13.29
N THR A 295 -8.53 10.68 12.34
CA THR A 295 -8.28 10.51 10.90
C THR A 295 -7.47 11.65 10.34
N SER A 296 -6.40 11.32 9.62
CA SER A 296 -5.60 12.30 8.87
C SER A 296 -5.07 11.73 7.56
N PHE A 297 -4.84 12.63 6.60
CA PHE A 297 -4.28 12.32 5.28
C PHE A 297 -3.06 13.19 5.05
N ALA A 298 -1.88 12.63 5.33
CA ALA A 298 -0.62 13.34 5.25
C ALA A 298 0.45 12.45 4.60
N THR A 299 1.41 13.08 3.94
CA THR A 299 2.52 12.38 3.29
C THR A 299 3.69 12.10 4.23
N THR A 300 3.67 12.67 5.43
CA THR A 300 4.66 12.45 6.49
C THR A 300 4.28 11.25 7.34
N PRO A 301 5.17 10.26 7.55
CA PRO A 301 4.87 9.10 8.40
C PRO A 301 4.77 9.48 9.88
N GLN A 302 3.87 8.78 10.59
CA GLN A 302 3.59 8.99 12.01
C GLN A 302 3.51 7.65 12.74
N ASN A 303 4.25 7.49 13.84
CA ASN A 303 4.20 6.34 14.75
C ASN A 303 4.26 4.97 14.03
N THR A 304 5.21 4.82 13.10
CA THR A 304 5.33 3.60 12.28
C THR A 304 6.30 2.58 12.84
N LEU A 305 7.27 3.02 13.64
CA LEU A 305 8.37 2.19 14.12
C LEU A 305 7.91 1.09 15.08
N GLN A 306 6.89 1.36 15.89
CA GLN A 306 6.42 0.44 16.93
C GLN A 306 5.97 -0.92 16.35
N LEU A 307 5.22 -0.90 15.24
CA LEU A 307 4.81 -2.14 14.56
C LEU A 307 6.03 -2.89 13.99
N GLY A 308 6.98 -2.17 13.39
CA GLY A 308 8.19 -2.77 12.84
C GLY A 308 9.07 -3.44 13.91
N ALA A 309 9.27 -2.75 15.04
CA ALA A 309 9.98 -3.32 16.19
C ALA A 309 9.30 -4.57 16.75
N PHE A 310 7.95 -4.54 16.85
CA PHE A 310 7.18 -5.72 17.25
C PHE A 310 7.38 -6.89 16.30
N LEU A 311 7.24 -6.67 14.97
CA LEU A 311 7.38 -7.73 13.97
C LEU A 311 8.79 -8.35 13.97
N HIS A 312 9.82 -7.55 14.22
CA HIS A 312 11.18 -8.06 14.41
C HIS A 312 11.29 -8.89 15.68
N LYS A 313 10.80 -8.37 16.81
CA LYS A 313 10.82 -9.05 18.11
C LYS A 313 10.21 -10.46 18.08
N VAL A 314 9.12 -10.63 17.32
CA VAL A 314 8.45 -11.94 17.18
C VAL A 314 8.94 -12.77 15.98
N GLY A 315 9.98 -12.33 15.28
CA GLY A 315 10.64 -13.07 14.20
C GLY A 315 9.89 -13.09 12.88
N VAL A 316 8.92 -12.20 12.68
CA VAL A 316 8.17 -12.06 11.40
C VAL A 316 9.03 -11.39 10.33
N ILE A 317 9.86 -10.41 10.72
CA ILE A 317 10.89 -9.80 9.88
C ILE A 317 12.27 -10.06 10.50
N ARG A 318 13.30 -10.16 9.66
CA ARG A 318 14.68 -10.49 10.07
C ARG A 318 15.46 -9.26 10.49
N HIS A 319 15.22 -8.14 9.81
CA HIS A 319 15.96 -6.90 10.04
C HIS A 319 15.14 -5.98 10.96
N GLU A 320 15.75 -5.59 12.08
CA GLU A 320 15.14 -4.63 12.99
C GLU A 320 15.16 -3.23 12.37
N PRO A 321 14.01 -2.57 12.18
CA PRO A 321 14.01 -1.17 11.79
C PRO A 321 14.45 -0.30 12.98
N LYS A 322 15.43 0.56 12.77
CA LYS A 322 15.93 1.49 13.78
C LYS A 322 15.29 2.88 13.68
N SER A 323 14.77 3.17 12.49
CA SER A 323 14.12 4.44 12.17
C SER A 323 13.09 4.22 11.08
N TRP A 324 12.07 5.07 11.00
CA TRP A 324 11.16 5.10 9.86
C TRP A 324 11.90 5.32 8.52
N ARG A 325 13.07 5.95 8.52
CA ARG A 325 13.91 6.15 7.33
C ARG A 325 14.48 4.87 6.74
N ASP A 326 14.44 3.76 7.45
CA ASP A 326 14.92 2.47 6.95
C ASP A 326 13.99 1.91 5.86
N TYR A 327 12.69 2.21 5.97
CA TYR A 327 11.63 1.71 5.09
C TYR A 327 10.83 2.80 4.38
N PHE A 328 11.23 4.06 4.50
CA PHE A 328 10.81 5.18 3.65
C PHE A 328 12.01 5.72 2.87
N PHE A 329 11.77 6.23 1.67
CA PHE A 329 12.77 7.03 0.98
C PHE A 329 12.88 8.36 1.71
N ALA A 330 14.06 8.61 2.26
CA ALA A 330 14.35 9.88 2.93
C ALA A 330 14.47 10.97 1.87
N ASP A 331 13.56 11.92 1.91
CA ASP A 331 13.68 13.21 1.28
C ASP A 331 13.49 14.31 2.34
N ASP A 332 13.85 15.53 2.02
CA ASP A 332 13.75 16.66 2.97
C ASP A 332 12.31 16.92 3.44
N LYS A 333 11.29 16.48 2.66
CA LYS A 333 9.87 16.66 2.98
C LYS A 333 9.38 15.72 4.07
N ASN A 334 10.06 14.58 4.27
CA ASN A 334 9.76 13.61 5.32
C ASN A 334 10.61 13.82 6.58
N ALA A 335 11.33 14.93 6.70
CA ALA A 335 12.31 15.14 7.79
C ALA A 335 11.70 15.06 9.20
N GLN A 336 10.40 15.30 9.36
CA GLN A 336 9.68 15.31 10.64
C GLN A 336 8.89 14.00 10.93
N GLY A 337 9.04 12.96 10.14
CA GLY A 337 8.35 11.68 10.32
C GLY A 337 8.77 10.91 11.58
N SER A 338 7.92 9.95 12.03
CA SER A 338 8.16 9.07 13.18
C SER A 338 7.66 7.63 12.97
#